data_a7b4eda7b300ac7eede0b0d59b3ba09b
#
_entry.id   a7b4eda7b300ac7eede0b0d59b3ba09b
#
_cell.length_a   1.000
_cell.length_b   1.000
_cell.length_c   1.000
_cell.angle_alpha   90.00
_cell.angle_beta   90.00
_cell.angle_gamma   90.00
#
_symmetry.space_group_name_H-M   'P 1'
#
loop_
_entity.id
_entity.type
_entity.pdbx_description
1 polymer ?
#
loop_
_entity_poly.entity_id
_entity_poly.type
_entity_poly.pdbx_seq_one_letter_code
_entity_poly.pdbx_strand_id
1 'polypeptide(L)'
;MNKIELKERTKKFALRVLKLADALPTNISGRILANQIARSGTSVAANYRAVCRAKSKADFISKLGIVEEEADETLFWLQLTVEANLIPSKNLEPLMREAEELLKITVASLKTARAK
;
A
#
# COMPACT_ATOMS: atom_id res chain seq x y z
N MET A 1 2.44 1.95 -17.21
CA MET A 1 3.49 2.24 -16.20
C MET A 1 4.45 1.06 -16.14
N ASN A 2 5.75 1.30 -16.21
CA ASN A 2 6.76 0.24 -16.18
C ASN A 2 7.20 -0.10 -14.75
N LYS A 3 7.99 -1.16 -14.62
CA LYS A 3 8.47 -1.65 -13.31
C LYS A 3 9.30 -0.60 -12.55
N ILE A 4 10.11 0.17 -13.26
CA ILE A 4 10.97 1.19 -12.64
C ILE A 4 10.11 2.29 -12.02
N GLU A 5 9.13 2.77 -12.75
CA GLU A 5 8.20 3.80 -12.28
C GLU A 5 7.37 3.31 -11.09
N LEU A 6 6.86 2.09 -11.18
CA LEU A 6 6.02 1.54 -10.11
C LEU A 6 6.84 1.24 -8.85
N LYS A 7 8.09 0.82 -9.01
CA LYS A 7 9.00 0.61 -7.90
C LYS A 7 9.25 1.92 -7.14
N GLU A 8 9.49 3.01 -7.86
CA GLU A 8 9.65 4.34 -7.26
C GLU A 8 8.35 4.84 -6.64
N ARG A 9 7.24 4.62 -7.30
CA ARG A 9 5.92 5.07 -6.84
C ARG A 9 5.53 4.38 -5.53
N THR A 10 5.74 3.07 -5.42
CA THR A 10 5.45 2.33 -4.18
C THR A 10 6.38 2.76 -3.05
N LYS A 11 7.63 3.08 -3.35
CA LYS A 11 8.59 3.58 -2.37
C LYS A 11 8.16 4.94 -1.83
N LYS A 12 7.73 5.86 -2.70
CA LYS A 12 7.20 7.16 -2.29
C LYS A 12 5.96 7.01 -1.43
N PHE A 13 5.09 6.07 -1.80
CA PHE A 13 3.91 5.74 -1.01
C PHE A 13 4.30 5.30 0.40
N ALA A 14 5.28 4.41 0.53
CA ALA A 14 5.78 3.94 1.81
C ALA A 14 6.30 5.10 2.68
N LEU A 15 7.04 6.04 2.08
CA LEU A 15 7.54 7.21 2.80
C LEU A 15 6.40 8.10 3.30
N ARG A 16 5.37 8.30 2.48
CA ARG A 16 4.18 9.08 2.88
C ARG A 16 3.43 8.39 4.02
N VAL A 17 3.33 7.08 3.96
CA VAL A 17 2.68 6.27 5.00
C VAL A 17 3.43 6.39 6.34
N LEU A 18 4.76 6.31 6.31
CA LEU A 18 5.57 6.48 7.52
C LEU A 18 5.38 7.85 8.15
N LYS A 19 5.34 8.89 7.31
CA LYS A 19 5.12 10.26 7.77
C LYS A 19 3.76 10.41 8.43
N LEU A 20 2.73 9.80 7.85
CA LEU A 20 1.39 9.79 8.43
C LEU A 20 1.38 9.05 9.76
N ALA A 21 2.00 7.88 9.83
CA ALA A 21 2.05 7.09 11.07
C ALA A 21 2.65 7.90 12.23
N ASP A 22 3.71 8.66 11.94
CA ASP A 22 4.35 9.52 12.95
C ASP A 22 3.45 10.66 13.40
N ALA A 23 2.49 11.08 12.60
CA ALA A 23 1.58 12.18 12.91
C ALA A 23 0.33 11.74 13.68
N LEU A 24 0.09 10.43 13.82
CA LEU A 24 -1.07 9.92 14.55
C LEU A 24 -0.93 10.11 16.06
N PRO A 25 -2.06 10.28 16.78
CA PRO A 25 -2.00 10.46 18.25
C PRO A 25 -1.40 9.23 18.94
N THR A 26 -0.81 9.45 20.10
CA THR A 26 -0.17 8.39 20.89
C THR A 26 -1.09 7.69 21.87
N ASN A 27 -2.42 7.80 21.68
CA ASN A 27 -3.40 7.04 22.44
C ASN A 27 -3.49 5.60 21.87
N ILE A 28 -4.33 4.77 22.48
CA ILE A 28 -4.46 3.35 22.05
C ILE A 28 -4.80 3.22 20.57
N SER A 29 -5.85 3.92 20.14
CA SER A 29 -6.30 3.84 18.73
C SER A 29 -5.23 4.35 17.77
N GLY A 30 -4.61 5.47 18.08
CA GLY A 30 -3.54 6.05 17.26
C GLY A 30 -2.34 5.13 17.11
N ARG A 31 -1.94 4.47 18.19
CA ARG A 31 -0.81 3.52 18.16
C ARG A 31 -1.12 2.29 17.31
N ILE A 32 -2.32 1.74 17.48
CA ILE A 32 -2.73 0.56 16.68
C ILE A 32 -2.73 0.91 15.20
N LEU A 33 -3.36 2.03 14.84
CA LEU A 33 -3.47 2.44 13.44
C LEU A 33 -2.11 2.82 12.86
N ALA A 34 -1.28 3.55 13.63
CA ALA A 34 0.07 3.91 13.20
C ALA A 34 0.90 2.67 12.87
N ASN A 35 0.86 1.65 13.72
CA ASN A 35 1.60 0.42 13.52
C ASN A 35 1.11 -0.35 12.29
N GLN A 36 -0.20 -0.46 12.10
CA GLN A 36 -0.77 -1.20 10.97
C GLN A 36 -0.55 -0.46 9.64
N ILE A 37 -0.71 0.85 9.64
CA ILE A 37 -0.46 1.67 8.45
C ILE A 37 1.00 1.59 8.03
N ALA A 38 1.91 1.75 8.99
CA ALA A 38 3.35 1.67 8.72
C ALA A 38 3.73 0.28 8.20
N ARG A 39 3.25 -0.78 8.84
CA ARG A 39 3.54 -2.16 8.45
C ARG A 39 3.03 -2.46 7.04
N SER A 40 1.74 -2.23 6.80
CA SER A 40 1.13 -2.59 5.51
C SER A 40 1.62 -1.70 4.37
N GLY A 41 1.74 -0.40 4.62
CA GLY A 41 2.18 0.55 3.59
C GLY A 41 3.62 0.34 3.15
N THR A 42 4.53 0.05 4.09
CA THR A 42 5.92 -0.27 3.74
C THR A 42 6.01 -1.64 3.06
N SER A 43 5.12 -2.57 3.43
CA SER A 43 5.06 -3.90 2.82
C SER A 43 4.67 -3.84 1.34
N VAL A 44 3.84 -2.88 0.94
CA VAL A 44 3.51 -2.65 -0.48
C VAL A 44 4.81 -2.44 -1.28
N ALA A 45 5.67 -1.55 -0.83
CA ALA A 45 6.92 -1.23 -1.52
C ALA A 45 7.92 -2.39 -1.47
N ALA A 46 8.09 -2.99 -0.29
CA ALA A 46 9.03 -4.10 -0.11
C ALA A 46 8.66 -5.31 -0.97
N ASN A 47 7.38 -5.64 -1.03
CA ASN A 47 6.90 -6.77 -1.84
C ASN A 47 6.94 -6.44 -3.33
N TYR A 48 6.65 -5.21 -3.73
CA TYR A 48 6.77 -4.85 -5.15
C TYR A 48 8.23 -4.93 -5.62
N ARG A 49 9.17 -4.53 -4.76
CA ARG A 49 10.60 -4.72 -5.05
C ARG A 49 10.90 -6.20 -5.28
N ALA A 50 10.32 -7.10 -4.48
CA ALA A 50 10.47 -8.54 -4.66
C ALA A 50 9.83 -9.04 -5.97
N VAL A 51 8.68 -8.46 -6.37
CA VAL A 51 8.04 -8.73 -7.66
C VAL A 51 9.01 -8.48 -8.81
N CYS A 52 9.75 -7.37 -8.75
CA CYS A 52 10.71 -7.00 -9.78
C CYS A 52 11.86 -8.00 -9.94
N ARG A 53 12.05 -8.87 -8.95
CA ARG A 53 13.09 -9.89 -8.91
C ARG A 53 12.51 -11.31 -8.98
N ALA A 54 11.28 -11.43 -9.45
CA ALA A 54 10.60 -12.73 -9.55
C ALA A 54 11.38 -13.69 -10.47
N LYS A 55 11.42 -14.95 -10.08
CA LYS A 55 12.20 -15.99 -10.75
C LYS A 55 11.42 -16.78 -11.78
N SER A 56 10.09 -16.62 -11.80
CA SER A 56 9.19 -17.33 -12.70
C SER A 56 7.87 -16.57 -12.78
N LYS A 57 7.01 -16.94 -13.72
CA LYS A 57 5.67 -16.40 -13.83
C LYS A 57 4.85 -16.69 -12.56
N ALA A 58 4.94 -17.91 -12.05
CA ALA A 58 4.24 -18.32 -10.83
C ALA A 58 4.71 -17.47 -9.62
N ASP A 59 6.01 -17.25 -9.51
CA ASP A 59 6.60 -16.43 -8.47
C ASP A 59 6.15 -14.98 -8.57
N PHE A 60 6.12 -14.45 -9.81
CA PHE A 60 5.62 -13.10 -10.10
C PHE A 60 4.17 -12.93 -9.62
N ILE A 61 3.30 -13.85 -10.00
CA ILE A 61 1.88 -13.83 -9.62
C ILE A 61 1.72 -13.92 -8.10
N SER A 62 2.46 -14.83 -7.47
CA SER A 62 2.40 -15.02 -6.01
C SER A 62 2.81 -13.75 -5.26
N LYS A 63 3.94 -13.15 -5.63
CA LYS A 63 4.45 -11.94 -5.00
C LYS A 63 3.56 -10.72 -5.26
N LEU A 64 3.06 -10.61 -6.48
CA LEU A 64 2.16 -9.51 -6.83
C LEU A 64 0.83 -9.61 -6.07
N GLY A 65 0.36 -10.84 -5.80
CA GLY A 65 -0.81 -11.08 -4.96
C GLY A 65 -0.64 -10.54 -3.54
N ILE A 66 0.58 -10.63 -3.00
CA ILE A 66 0.89 -10.06 -1.68
C ILE A 66 0.82 -8.52 -1.74
N VAL A 67 1.33 -7.92 -2.81
CA VAL A 67 1.23 -6.46 -3.00
C VAL A 67 -0.23 -6.02 -3.02
N GLU A 68 -1.08 -6.76 -3.73
CA GLU A 68 -2.52 -6.49 -3.77
C GLU A 68 -3.12 -6.51 -2.35
N GLU A 69 -2.86 -7.57 -1.60
CA GLU A 69 -3.37 -7.71 -0.23
C GLU A 69 -2.91 -6.57 0.67
N GLU A 70 -1.64 -6.22 0.60
CA GLU A 70 -1.08 -5.16 1.45
C GLU A 70 -1.57 -3.77 1.07
N ALA A 71 -1.78 -3.51 -0.22
CA ALA A 71 -2.34 -2.24 -0.69
C ALA A 71 -3.80 -2.10 -0.23
N ASP A 72 -4.59 -3.17 -0.34
CA ASP A 72 -5.96 -3.19 0.12
C ASP A 72 -6.04 -3.00 1.64
N GLU A 73 -5.19 -3.68 2.37
CA GLU A 73 -5.12 -3.57 3.83
C GLU A 73 -4.74 -2.14 4.26
N THR A 74 -3.77 -1.53 3.57
CA THR A 74 -3.39 -0.14 3.87
C THR A 74 -4.57 0.80 3.67
N LEU A 75 -5.31 0.63 2.58
CA LEU A 75 -6.50 1.43 2.31
C LEU A 75 -7.53 1.28 3.44
N PHE A 76 -7.75 0.06 3.90
CA PHE A 76 -8.64 -0.21 5.02
C PHE A 76 -8.22 0.56 6.28
N TRP A 77 -6.94 0.50 6.64
CA TRP A 77 -6.45 1.22 7.83
C TRP A 77 -6.58 2.73 7.69
N LEU A 78 -6.37 3.27 6.48
CA LEU A 78 -6.56 4.70 6.21
C LEU A 78 -8.02 5.11 6.36
N GLN A 79 -8.95 4.31 5.82
CA GLN A 79 -10.38 4.54 5.97
C GLN A 79 -10.78 4.53 7.44
N LEU A 80 -10.28 3.56 8.19
CA LEU A 80 -10.58 3.43 9.60
C LEU A 80 -10.07 4.64 10.41
N THR A 81 -8.91 5.17 10.03
CA THR A 81 -8.33 6.36 10.66
C THR A 81 -9.24 7.57 10.49
N VAL A 82 -9.82 7.75 9.29
CA VAL A 82 -10.78 8.83 9.02
C VAL A 82 -12.05 8.61 9.83
N GLU A 83 -12.60 7.40 9.80
CA GLU A 83 -13.86 7.08 10.47
C GLU A 83 -13.74 7.16 12.00
N ALA A 84 -12.55 6.91 12.53
CA ALA A 84 -12.28 7.07 13.97
C ALA A 84 -11.99 8.54 14.35
N ASN A 85 -12.06 9.46 13.41
CA ASN A 85 -11.85 10.89 13.61
C ASN A 85 -10.46 11.24 14.16
N LEU A 86 -9.45 10.45 13.82
CA LEU A 86 -8.07 10.74 14.28
C LEU A 86 -7.37 11.74 13.39
N ILE A 87 -7.70 11.76 12.11
CA ILE A 87 -7.17 12.72 11.14
C ILE A 87 -8.32 13.14 10.21
N PRO A 88 -8.44 14.44 9.89
CA PRO A 88 -9.49 14.90 8.98
C PRO A 88 -9.40 14.22 7.61
N SER A 89 -10.55 13.86 7.05
CA SER A 89 -10.67 13.22 5.74
C SER A 89 -9.86 13.93 4.66
N LYS A 90 -9.96 15.26 4.58
CA LYS A 90 -9.27 16.05 3.56
C LYS A 90 -7.75 15.88 3.58
N ASN A 91 -7.18 15.57 4.75
CA ASN A 91 -5.73 15.40 4.91
C ASN A 91 -5.27 14.02 4.42
N LEU A 92 -6.17 13.03 4.42
CA LEU A 92 -5.88 11.66 3.99
C LEU A 92 -6.30 11.34 2.57
N GLU A 93 -7.18 12.13 1.97
CA GLU A 93 -7.69 11.87 0.62
C GLU A 93 -6.60 11.63 -0.43
N PRO A 94 -5.53 12.45 -0.52
CA PRO A 94 -4.50 12.20 -1.52
C PRO A 94 -3.81 10.86 -1.33
N LEU A 95 -3.54 10.46 -0.09
CA LEU A 95 -2.89 9.17 0.21
C LEU A 95 -3.84 8.01 -0.04
N MET A 96 -5.11 8.16 0.30
CA MET A 96 -6.14 7.14 0.03
C MET A 96 -6.31 6.93 -1.46
N ARG A 97 -6.32 7.99 -2.25
CA ARG A 97 -6.38 7.89 -3.72
C ARG A 97 -5.17 7.16 -4.27
N GLU A 98 -4.00 7.42 -3.72
CA GLU A 98 -2.80 6.71 -4.15
C GLU A 98 -2.87 5.23 -3.81
N ALA A 99 -3.36 4.88 -2.62
CA ALA A 99 -3.57 3.48 -2.23
C ALA A 99 -4.54 2.78 -3.19
N GLU A 100 -5.66 3.43 -3.53
CA GLU A 100 -6.64 2.90 -4.48
C GLU A 100 -6.04 2.71 -5.85
N GLU A 101 -5.25 3.68 -6.31
CA GLU A 101 -4.59 3.63 -7.62
C GLU A 101 -3.59 2.48 -7.69
N LEU A 102 -2.77 2.32 -6.67
CA LEU A 102 -1.81 1.21 -6.58
C LEU A 102 -2.53 -0.14 -6.56
N LEU A 103 -3.65 -0.22 -5.85
CA LEU A 103 -4.48 -1.43 -5.81
C LEU A 103 -5.02 -1.76 -7.20
N LYS A 104 -5.57 -0.78 -7.90
CA LYS A 104 -6.09 -0.96 -9.26
C LYS A 104 -5.02 -1.43 -10.25
N ILE A 105 -3.84 -0.81 -10.18
CA ILE A 105 -2.71 -1.18 -11.04
C ILE A 105 -2.31 -2.63 -10.77
N THR A 106 -2.24 -3.02 -9.51
CA THR A 106 -1.85 -4.36 -9.10
C THR A 106 -2.88 -5.40 -9.56
N VAL A 107 -4.16 -5.12 -9.38
CA VAL A 107 -5.25 -6.00 -9.82
C VAL A 107 -5.21 -6.19 -11.33
N ALA A 108 -5.01 -5.11 -12.09
CA ALA A 108 -4.91 -5.17 -13.54
C ALA A 108 -3.70 -6.00 -13.99
N SER A 109 -2.56 -5.81 -13.34
CA SER A 109 -1.33 -6.57 -13.64
C SER A 109 -1.50 -8.07 -13.36
N LEU A 110 -2.16 -8.42 -12.26
CA LEU A 110 -2.47 -9.81 -11.92
C LEU A 110 -3.38 -10.45 -12.95
N LYS A 111 -4.42 -9.73 -13.35
CA LYS A 111 -5.37 -10.21 -14.36
C LYS A 111 -4.66 -10.50 -15.68
N THR A 112 -3.80 -9.59 -16.12
CA THR A 112 -3.01 -9.75 -17.34
C THR A 112 -2.06 -10.95 -17.22
N ALA A 113 -1.36 -11.10 -16.10
CA ALA A 113 -0.40 -12.19 -15.89
C ALA A 113 -1.10 -13.56 -15.88
N ARG A 114 -2.27 -13.64 -15.26
CA ARG A 114 -3.05 -14.90 -15.18
C ARG A 114 -3.65 -15.29 -16.52
N ALA A 115 -3.93 -14.34 -17.39
CA ALA A 115 -4.51 -14.60 -18.70
C ALA A 115 -3.51 -15.16 -19.72
N LYS A 116 -2.23 -15.03 -19.46
CA LYS A 116 -1.18 -15.58 -20.32
C LYS A 116 -0.89 -17.02 -19.91
#